data_4ff66a1289bb9de0e9c18f85e1bb63af
#
_entry.id   4ff66a1289bb9de0e9c18f85e1bb63af
#
_cell.length_a   1.000
_cell.length_b   1.000
_cell.length_c   1.000
_cell.angle_alpha   90.00
_cell.angle_beta   90.00
_cell.angle_gamma   90.00
#
_symmetry.space_group_name_H-M   'P 1'
#
loop_
_entity.id
_entity.type
_entity.pdbx_description
1 polymer ?
#
loop_
_entity_poly.entity_id
_entity_poly.type
_entity_poly.pdbx_seq_one_letter_code
_entity_poly.pdbx_strand_id
1 'polypeptide(L)'
;MKKVLFIDRDGTLAIEPPVDYQLDSFEKLEFYPKVFQYLGKIAKELDFELVMVTNQDGLGTDSFPEATFWPVHNFLINTFEKEGVVFTEQIIDKTFSKDNASTRKPNTGLLTHYFSELYDLENSFVIGDRLTDIELAKNLGAKGILINNNNTEGEDEITVAKEELRKFIALETNDWSEIYEFLKVKERTGSSTRNTNETKIEIDVNLDGTGKSTIATGIAFFDHMLDQIARHGQLDLNIQVQGDLEVDEHHTIEDTAIALGELFSKILGNKLGIERYGFCLPMDDCLAQVAIDFGGRNWLVWEADFKREMVGKMPTEMFMHFFKSFTDGAKCNLNIKAEGTNEHHKIEAIFKAFAKAIKMAVKRDVEKMILPSTKGILS
;
A
#
# COMPACT_ATOMS: atom_id res chain seq x y z
N MET A 1 14.36 -3.93 4.65
CA MET A 1 14.21 -5.08 3.74
C MET A 1 13.99 -4.55 2.33
N LYS A 2 14.55 -5.21 1.33
CA LYS A 2 14.40 -4.85 -0.09
C LYS A 2 13.12 -5.46 -0.66
N LYS A 3 12.37 -4.69 -1.44
CA LYS A 3 11.25 -5.20 -2.23
C LYS A 3 11.76 -5.67 -3.59
N VAL A 4 11.14 -6.70 -4.14
CA VAL A 4 11.55 -7.30 -5.41
C VAL A 4 10.38 -7.30 -6.40
N LEU A 5 10.66 -6.98 -7.65
CA LEU A 5 9.80 -7.28 -8.78
C LEU A 5 10.39 -8.46 -9.55
N PHE A 6 9.77 -9.61 -9.44
CA PHE A 6 10.06 -10.78 -10.26
C PHE A 6 9.27 -10.63 -11.56
N ILE A 7 9.96 -10.55 -12.68
CA ILE A 7 9.34 -10.19 -13.98
C ILE A 7 9.59 -11.33 -14.96
N ASP A 8 8.51 -11.87 -15.51
CA ASP A 8 8.63 -12.83 -16.60
C ASP A 8 9.13 -12.15 -17.89
N ARG A 9 9.65 -12.94 -18.81
CA ARG A 9 10.22 -12.44 -20.09
C ARG A 9 9.19 -12.47 -21.21
N ASP A 10 8.74 -13.66 -21.57
CA ASP A 10 7.88 -13.89 -22.74
C ASP A 10 6.42 -13.61 -22.39
N GLY A 11 5.68 -12.89 -23.24
CA GLY A 11 4.34 -12.39 -22.92
C GLY A 11 4.31 -11.18 -21.97
N THR A 12 5.47 -10.77 -21.42
CA THR A 12 5.60 -9.75 -20.38
C THR A 12 6.54 -8.60 -20.78
N LEU A 13 7.81 -8.88 -21.01
CA LEU A 13 8.80 -7.91 -21.51
C LEU A 13 8.85 -7.88 -23.05
N ALA A 14 8.69 -9.04 -23.66
CA ALA A 14 8.57 -9.21 -25.10
C ALA A 14 7.27 -9.96 -25.43
N ILE A 15 6.71 -9.70 -26.59
CA ILE A 15 5.56 -10.45 -27.12
C ILE A 15 5.99 -11.90 -27.34
N GLU A 16 5.22 -12.84 -26.84
CA GLU A 16 5.49 -14.26 -27.07
C GLU A 16 5.16 -14.64 -28.52
N PRO A 17 6.07 -15.34 -29.24
CA PRO A 17 5.79 -15.81 -30.60
C PRO A 17 4.60 -16.77 -30.62
N PRO A 18 3.60 -16.58 -31.50
CA PRO A 18 2.31 -17.28 -31.39
C PRO A 18 2.31 -18.73 -31.93
N VAL A 19 3.41 -19.20 -32.50
CA VAL A 19 3.44 -20.53 -33.18
C VAL A 19 4.20 -21.56 -32.38
N ASP A 20 5.40 -21.24 -31.93
CA ASP A 20 6.30 -22.15 -31.22
C ASP A 20 6.69 -21.67 -29.84
N TYR A 21 6.21 -20.49 -29.44
CA TYR A 21 6.47 -19.87 -28.13
C TYR A 21 7.96 -19.66 -27.81
N GLN A 22 8.83 -19.74 -28.84
CA GLN A 22 10.28 -19.61 -28.68
C GLN A 22 10.80 -18.30 -29.29
N LEU A 23 11.39 -17.46 -28.47
CA LEU A 23 12.06 -16.24 -28.93
C LEU A 23 13.51 -16.55 -29.27
N ASP A 24 13.72 -17.14 -30.44
CA ASP A 24 14.97 -17.72 -30.92
C ASP A 24 15.62 -16.98 -32.09
N SER A 25 14.98 -15.92 -32.59
CA SER A 25 15.52 -15.07 -33.65
C SER A 25 15.14 -13.61 -33.46
N PHE A 26 15.92 -12.70 -34.10
CA PHE A 26 15.62 -11.26 -34.05
C PHE A 26 14.34 -10.88 -34.79
N GLU A 27 13.93 -11.66 -35.79
CA GLU A 27 12.69 -11.46 -36.54
C GLU A 27 11.45 -11.70 -35.70
N LYS A 28 11.59 -12.54 -34.64
CA LYS A 28 10.52 -12.80 -33.65
C LYS A 28 10.52 -11.83 -32.48
N LEU A 29 11.58 -11.03 -32.31
CA LEU A 29 11.70 -10.13 -31.18
C LEU A 29 10.82 -8.89 -31.36
N GLU A 30 9.76 -8.83 -30.60
CA GLU A 30 8.88 -7.69 -30.45
C GLU A 30 8.75 -7.34 -28.97
N PHE A 31 9.08 -6.10 -28.60
CA PHE A 31 8.96 -5.69 -27.20
C PHE A 31 7.51 -5.38 -26.84
N TYR A 32 7.15 -5.67 -25.58
CA TYR A 32 5.81 -5.39 -25.13
C TYR A 32 5.52 -3.88 -25.18
N PRO A 33 4.30 -3.47 -25.59
CA PRO A 33 3.97 -2.04 -25.73
C PRO A 33 4.23 -1.26 -24.45
N LYS A 34 4.88 -0.11 -24.56
CA LYS A 34 5.17 0.82 -23.45
C LYS A 34 6.11 0.27 -22.35
N VAL A 35 6.62 -0.96 -22.45
CA VAL A 35 7.45 -1.57 -21.40
C VAL A 35 8.67 -0.73 -21.05
N PHE A 36 9.42 -0.22 -22.04
CA PHE A 36 10.59 0.61 -21.78
C PHE A 36 10.26 1.88 -21.00
N GLN A 37 9.17 2.54 -21.40
CA GLN A 37 8.76 3.80 -20.78
C GLN A 37 8.41 3.60 -19.31
N TYR A 38 7.61 2.59 -18.99
CA TYR A 38 7.07 2.45 -17.62
C TYR A 38 7.93 1.58 -16.73
N LEU A 39 8.57 0.53 -17.24
CA LEU A 39 9.57 -0.21 -16.45
C LEU A 39 10.80 0.67 -16.16
N GLY A 40 11.19 1.56 -17.09
CA GLY A 40 12.21 2.58 -16.86
C GLY A 40 11.83 3.57 -15.74
N LYS A 41 10.55 3.97 -15.67
CA LYS A 41 10.05 4.77 -14.53
C LYS A 41 10.06 3.98 -13.23
N ILE A 42 9.62 2.71 -13.26
CA ILE A 42 9.66 1.83 -12.08
C ILE A 42 11.08 1.72 -11.55
N ALA A 43 12.04 1.40 -12.41
CA ALA A 43 13.45 1.26 -12.06
C ALA A 43 14.07 2.53 -11.45
N LYS A 44 13.64 3.71 -11.93
CA LYS A 44 14.18 5.00 -11.51
C LYS A 44 13.50 5.61 -10.28
N GLU A 45 12.18 5.44 -10.17
CA GLU A 45 11.34 6.19 -9.23
C GLU A 45 10.86 5.34 -8.04
N LEU A 46 10.84 4.02 -8.19
CA LEU A 46 10.34 3.11 -7.16
C LEU A 46 11.48 2.26 -6.58
N ASP A 47 11.36 1.93 -5.30
CA ASP A 47 12.37 1.16 -4.56
C ASP A 47 12.11 -0.35 -4.68
N PHE A 48 12.39 -0.89 -5.88
CA PHE A 48 12.32 -2.32 -6.16
C PHE A 48 13.64 -2.82 -6.75
N GLU A 49 14.07 -3.99 -6.30
CA GLU A 49 15.08 -4.78 -7.00
C GLU A 49 14.39 -5.53 -8.16
N LEU A 50 14.93 -5.43 -9.37
CA LEU A 50 14.33 -6.05 -10.56
C LEU A 50 15.01 -7.38 -10.84
N VAL A 51 14.23 -8.45 -10.94
CA VAL A 51 14.70 -9.81 -11.19
C VAL A 51 13.91 -10.41 -12.35
N MET A 52 14.59 -10.90 -13.37
CA MET A 52 13.93 -11.64 -14.44
C MET A 52 13.79 -13.11 -14.04
N VAL A 53 12.60 -13.70 -14.21
CA VAL A 53 12.34 -15.12 -13.92
C VAL A 53 11.55 -15.73 -15.06
N THR A 54 12.17 -16.62 -15.83
CA THR A 54 11.56 -17.19 -17.04
C THR A 54 11.76 -18.68 -17.17
N ASN A 55 10.73 -19.41 -17.63
CA ASN A 55 10.81 -20.79 -18.07
C ASN A 55 11.14 -20.81 -19.57
N GLN A 56 12.17 -21.56 -19.96
CA GLN A 56 12.62 -21.70 -21.35
C GLN A 56 12.69 -23.19 -21.72
N ASP A 57 11.56 -23.71 -22.15
CA ASP A 57 11.34 -25.14 -22.38
C ASP A 57 12.33 -25.74 -23.38
N GLY A 58 13.11 -26.68 -22.86
CA GLY A 58 14.08 -27.41 -23.67
C GLY A 58 15.29 -26.60 -24.14
N LEU A 59 15.58 -25.45 -23.53
CA LEU A 59 16.77 -24.66 -23.85
C LEU A 59 18.05 -25.52 -23.66
N GLY A 60 18.87 -25.59 -24.69
CA GLY A 60 20.06 -26.41 -24.78
C GLY A 60 19.84 -27.77 -25.45
N THR A 61 18.62 -28.10 -25.89
CA THR A 61 18.30 -29.26 -26.71
C THR A 61 18.27 -28.93 -28.21
N ASP A 62 18.09 -29.95 -29.05
CA ASP A 62 17.96 -29.73 -30.50
C ASP A 62 16.70 -28.92 -30.87
N SER A 63 15.65 -28.96 -30.03
CA SER A 63 14.42 -28.20 -30.25
C SER A 63 14.54 -26.71 -29.92
N PHE A 64 15.48 -26.34 -29.03
CA PHE A 64 15.77 -24.95 -28.66
C PHE A 64 17.28 -24.78 -28.36
N PRO A 65 18.12 -24.64 -29.41
CA PRO A 65 19.55 -24.52 -29.25
C PRO A 65 19.97 -23.24 -28.53
N GLU A 66 20.96 -23.34 -27.64
CA GLU A 66 21.53 -22.15 -26.96
C GLU A 66 22.07 -21.13 -27.95
N ALA A 67 22.58 -21.55 -29.10
CA ALA A 67 23.11 -20.66 -30.14
C ALA A 67 22.08 -19.71 -30.74
N THR A 68 20.79 -20.04 -30.71
CA THR A 68 19.69 -19.20 -31.17
C THR A 68 19.11 -18.35 -30.04
N PHE A 69 19.07 -18.87 -28.83
CA PHE A 69 18.52 -18.19 -27.66
C PHE A 69 19.41 -17.01 -27.19
N TRP A 70 20.70 -17.26 -26.92
CA TRP A 70 21.56 -16.29 -26.26
C TRP A 70 21.75 -14.96 -27.03
N PRO A 71 21.89 -14.95 -28.36
CA PRO A 71 22.01 -13.69 -29.08
C PRO A 71 20.78 -12.79 -28.88
N VAL A 72 19.57 -13.33 -28.93
CA VAL A 72 18.32 -12.58 -28.78
C VAL A 72 18.10 -12.16 -27.32
N HIS A 73 18.33 -13.09 -26.39
CA HIS A 73 18.21 -12.81 -24.95
C HIS A 73 19.19 -11.71 -24.51
N ASN A 74 20.46 -11.81 -24.91
CA ASN A 74 21.45 -10.78 -24.56
C ASN A 74 21.15 -9.42 -25.20
N PHE A 75 20.62 -9.42 -26.40
CA PHE A 75 20.17 -8.18 -27.05
C PHE A 75 19.01 -7.52 -26.27
N LEU A 76 18.02 -8.33 -25.85
CA LEU A 76 16.90 -7.87 -25.05
C LEU A 76 17.41 -7.24 -23.72
N ILE A 77 18.23 -7.97 -22.97
CA ILE A 77 18.81 -7.47 -21.70
C ILE A 77 19.62 -6.19 -21.90
N ASN A 78 20.53 -6.17 -22.87
CA ASN A 78 21.33 -4.99 -23.16
C ASN A 78 20.49 -3.78 -23.58
N THR A 79 19.35 -4.01 -24.26
CA THR A 79 18.43 -2.93 -24.63
C THR A 79 17.78 -2.34 -23.39
N PHE A 80 17.28 -3.17 -22.45
CA PHE A 80 16.74 -2.70 -21.19
C PHE A 80 17.78 -1.96 -20.35
N GLU A 81 19.02 -2.45 -20.28
CA GLU A 81 20.10 -1.80 -19.55
C GLU A 81 20.40 -0.39 -20.10
N LYS A 82 20.42 -0.22 -21.43
CA LYS A 82 20.61 1.09 -22.07
C LYS A 82 19.45 2.07 -21.83
N GLU A 83 18.24 1.55 -21.60
CA GLU A 83 17.07 2.34 -21.20
C GLU A 83 16.99 2.58 -19.67
N GLY A 84 18.05 2.17 -18.93
CA GLY A 84 18.19 2.38 -17.48
C GLY A 84 17.49 1.33 -16.63
N VAL A 85 17.07 0.21 -17.20
CA VAL A 85 16.47 -0.94 -16.51
C VAL A 85 17.52 -2.02 -16.30
N VAL A 86 17.99 -2.18 -15.08
CA VAL A 86 19.02 -3.17 -14.74
C VAL A 86 18.38 -4.31 -13.93
N PHE A 87 18.40 -5.51 -14.49
CA PHE A 87 18.03 -6.72 -13.75
C PHE A 87 19.22 -7.16 -12.90
N THR A 88 19.02 -7.22 -11.58
CA THR A 88 20.06 -7.68 -10.64
C THR A 88 20.35 -9.15 -10.80
N GLU A 89 19.35 -9.93 -11.24
CA GLU A 89 19.48 -11.35 -11.52
C GLU A 89 18.58 -11.74 -12.69
N GLN A 90 19.00 -12.77 -13.45
CA GLN A 90 18.27 -13.36 -14.55
C GLN A 90 18.17 -14.85 -14.30
N ILE A 91 17.02 -15.32 -13.89
CA ILE A 91 16.75 -16.69 -13.50
C ILE A 91 16.04 -17.39 -14.65
N ILE A 92 16.70 -18.40 -15.23
CA ILE A 92 16.22 -19.13 -16.40
C ILE A 92 16.12 -20.60 -16.04
N ASP A 93 14.92 -21.12 -16.03
CA ASP A 93 14.70 -22.58 -15.97
C ASP A 93 14.66 -23.15 -17.40
N LYS A 94 15.35 -24.28 -17.61
CA LYS A 94 15.52 -24.89 -18.95
C LYS A 94 14.72 -26.21 -19.08
N THR A 95 14.01 -26.60 -18.05
CA THR A 95 13.30 -27.89 -17.99
C THR A 95 11.97 -27.83 -18.73
N PHE A 96 11.51 -28.98 -19.18
CA PHE A 96 10.15 -29.13 -19.70
C PHE A 96 9.15 -29.26 -18.54
N SER A 97 7.89 -28.90 -18.80
CA SER A 97 6.78 -29.07 -17.84
C SER A 97 6.70 -30.51 -17.28
N LYS A 98 6.84 -31.51 -18.16
CA LYS A 98 6.81 -32.95 -17.78
C LYS A 98 7.89 -33.37 -16.79
N ASP A 99 8.98 -32.63 -16.65
CA ASP A 99 10.10 -32.96 -15.76
C ASP A 99 9.78 -32.64 -14.30
N ASN A 100 8.70 -31.89 -14.03
CA ASN A 100 8.25 -31.50 -12.69
C ASN A 100 9.39 -30.93 -11.81
N ALA A 101 10.29 -30.17 -12.41
CA ALA A 101 11.47 -29.69 -11.72
C ALA A 101 11.10 -28.67 -10.62
N SER A 102 11.75 -28.79 -9.47
CA SER A 102 11.58 -27.84 -8.36
C SER A 102 12.05 -26.43 -8.67
N THR A 103 12.80 -26.25 -9.76
CA THR A 103 13.38 -25.00 -10.25
C THR A 103 12.47 -24.23 -11.18
N ARG A 104 11.53 -24.94 -11.85
CA ARG A 104 10.60 -24.41 -12.83
C ARG A 104 9.44 -23.66 -12.14
N LYS A 105 9.06 -22.47 -12.64
CA LYS A 105 7.80 -21.79 -12.21
C LYS A 105 6.61 -22.75 -12.41
N PRO A 106 5.70 -22.88 -11.42
CA PRO A 106 5.51 -22.02 -10.25
C PRO A 106 6.36 -22.36 -9.02
N ASN A 107 7.31 -23.30 -9.11
CA ASN A 107 8.18 -23.65 -8.00
C ASN A 107 9.26 -22.59 -7.75
N THR A 108 9.79 -22.57 -6.52
CA THR A 108 10.71 -21.52 -6.03
C THR A 108 12.16 -22.00 -5.89
N GLY A 109 12.53 -23.16 -6.44
CA GLY A 109 13.83 -23.78 -6.20
C GLY A 109 15.05 -22.92 -6.58
N LEU A 110 14.94 -22.08 -7.61
CA LEU A 110 15.98 -21.12 -7.99
C LEU A 110 15.90 -19.79 -7.19
N LEU A 111 14.84 -19.59 -6.39
CA LEU A 111 14.52 -18.35 -5.70
C LEU A 111 14.68 -18.44 -4.17
N THR A 112 15.25 -19.54 -3.67
CA THR A 112 15.28 -19.84 -2.23
C THR A 112 16.02 -18.80 -1.38
N HIS A 113 16.99 -18.08 -1.95
CA HIS A 113 17.73 -17.02 -1.27
C HIS A 113 16.91 -15.76 -1.00
N TYR A 114 15.78 -15.57 -1.70
CA TYR A 114 14.84 -14.47 -1.45
C TYR A 114 14.00 -14.66 -0.18
N PHE A 115 13.94 -15.86 0.40
CA PHE A 115 13.26 -16.11 1.68
C PHE A 115 14.03 -15.58 2.92
N SER A 116 15.16 -14.92 2.72
CA SER A 116 15.94 -14.34 3.81
C SER A 116 15.31 -13.05 4.34
N GLU A 117 15.65 -12.67 5.58
CA GLU A 117 15.20 -11.42 6.23
C GLU A 117 15.68 -10.13 5.50
N LEU A 118 16.49 -10.25 4.46
CA LEU A 118 16.93 -9.13 3.64
C LEU A 118 15.81 -8.62 2.71
N TYR A 119 14.85 -9.47 2.37
CA TYR A 119 13.80 -9.19 1.40
C TYR A 119 12.43 -9.09 2.04
N ASP A 120 11.61 -8.19 1.51
CA ASP A 120 10.22 -7.95 1.91
C ASP A 120 9.29 -8.57 0.85
N LEU A 121 9.09 -9.88 0.94
CA LEU A 121 8.29 -10.61 -0.05
C LEU A 121 6.81 -10.25 0.01
N GLU A 122 6.28 -9.90 1.18
CA GLU A 122 4.89 -9.46 1.35
C GLU A 122 4.57 -8.19 0.54
N ASN A 123 5.56 -7.29 0.38
CA ASN A 123 5.46 -6.07 -0.41
C ASN A 123 6.16 -6.18 -1.78
N SER A 124 6.48 -7.40 -2.22
CA SER A 124 7.05 -7.74 -3.52
C SER A 124 5.99 -8.24 -4.47
N PHE A 125 6.30 -8.25 -5.77
CA PHE A 125 5.35 -8.67 -6.79
C PHE A 125 6.00 -9.61 -7.81
N VAL A 126 5.19 -10.49 -8.39
CA VAL A 126 5.52 -11.24 -9.61
C VAL A 126 4.66 -10.68 -10.74
N ILE A 127 5.28 -10.28 -11.83
CA ILE A 127 4.62 -9.77 -13.04
C ILE A 127 4.80 -10.82 -14.15
N GLY A 128 3.70 -11.32 -14.67
CA GLY A 128 3.72 -12.31 -15.75
C GLY A 128 2.37 -12.41 -16.45
N ASP A 129 2.33 -13.16 -17.54
CA ASP A 129 1.13 -13.33 -18.37
C ASP A 129 0.41 -14.66 -18.15
N ARG A 130 0.94 -15.52 -17.25
CA ARG A 130 0.41 -16.88 -17.00
C ARG A 130 -0.01 -17.07 -15.56
N LEU A 131 -0.92 -18.00 -15.31
CA LEU A 131 -1.32 -18.39 -13.96
C LEU A 131 -0.18 -19.05 -13.16
N THR A 132 0.82 -19.61 -13.83
CA THR A 132 2.05 -20.11 -13.18
C THR A 132 2.86 -18.99 -12.52
N ASP A 133 2.80 -17.74 -13.03
CA ASP A 133 3.42 -16.57 -12.41
C ASP A 133 2.64 -16.15 -11.15
N ILE A 134 1.31 -16.24 -11.20
CA ILE A 134 0.47 -15.95 -10.03
C ILE A 134 0.67 -17.01 -8.94
N GLU A 135 0.80 -18.28 -9.32
CA GLU A 135 1.13 -19.33 -8.35
C GLU A 135 2.55 -19.17 -7.79
N LEU A 136 3.51 -18.73 -8.61
CA LEU A 136 4.85 -18.36 -8.13
C LEU A 136 4.76 -17.22 -7.09
N ALA A 137 3.95 -16.19 -7.33
CA ALA A 137 3.73 -15.12 -6.38
C ALA A 137 3.22 -15.66 -5.04
N LYS A 138 2.19 -16.52 -5.07
CA LYS A 138 1.68 -17.22 -3.89
C LYS A 138 2.77 -18.00 -3.16
N ASN A 139 3.56 -18.78 -3.89
CA ASN A 139 4.60 -19.65 -3.33
C ASN A 139 5.79 -18.86 -2.73
N LEU A 140 6.01 -17.63 -3.20
CA LEU A 140 6.97 -16.69 -2.64
C LEU A 140 6.43 -15.91 -1.43
N GLY A 141 5.11 -15.90 -1.21
CA GLY A 141 4.47 -15.02 -0.24
C GLY A 141 4.36 -13.56 -0.75
N ALA A 142 4.45 -13.37 -2.07
CA ALA A 142 4.29 -12.11 -2.78
C ALA A 142 2.88 -11.96 -3.38
N LYS A 143 2.63 -10.86 -4.10
CA LYS A 143 1.39 -10.63 -4.85
C LYS A 143 1.66 -10.74 -6.36
N GLY A 144 0.65 -11.15 -7.13
CA GLY A 144 0.74 -11.28 -8.59
C GLY A 144 0.20 -10.06 -9.32
N ILE A 145 0.86 -9.67 -10.40
CA ILE A 145 0.32 -8.76 -11.42
C ILE A 145 0.19 -9.56 -12.69
N LEU A 146 -1.04 -9.80 -13.13
CA LEU A 146 -1.34 -10.59 -14.32
C LEU A 146 -1.48 -9.69 -15.54
N ILE A 147 -0.60 -9.91 -16.54
CA ILE A 147 -0.75 -9.31 -17.86
C ILE A 147 -1.74 -10.17 -18.65
N ASN A 148 -2.99 -9.73 -18.73
CA ASN A 148 -4.06 -10.52 -19.34
C ASN A 148 -4.04 -10.39 -20.87
N ASN A 149 -3.37 -11.34 -21.51
CA ASN A 149 -3.36 -11.50 -22.98
C ASN A 149 -4.35 -12.59 -23.45
N ASN A 150 -5.28 -13.03 -22.59
CA ASN A 150 -6.12 -14.22 -22.80
C ASN A 150 -5.29 -15.49 -23.03
N ASN A 151 -4.07 -15.55 -22.52
CA ASN A 151 -3.20 -16.70 -22.62
C ASN A 151 -3.68 -17.78 -21.63
N THR A 152 -3.88 -18.98 -22.13
CA THR A 152 -4.27 -20.17 -21.31
C THR A 152 -3.13 -21.20 -21.20
N GLU A 153 -1.97 -20.88 -21.77
CA GLU A 153 -0.79 -21.74 -21.69
C GLU A 153 -0.31 -21.90 -20.23
N GLY A 154 0.13 -23.11 -19.89
CA GLY A 154 0.58 -23.43 -18.54
C GLY A 154 -0.54 -23.60 -17.50
N GLU A 155 -1.82 -23.57 -17.91
CA GLU A 155 -2.93 -23.84 -16.99
C GLU A 155 -2.96 -25.26 -16.45
N ASP A 156 -2.33 -26.19 -17.12
CA ASP A 156 -2.11 -27.59 -16.70
C ASP A 156 -0.91 -27.75 -15.75
N GLU A 157 -0.07 -26.72 -15.62
CA GLU A 157 1.09 -26.70 -14.73
C GLU A 157 0.78 -26.15 -13.33
N ILE A 158 -0.37 -25.47 -13.15
CA ILE A 158 -0.76 -24.96 -11.82
C ILE A 158 -1.21 -26.11 -10.92
N THR A 159 -0.83 -26.01 -9.64
CA THR A 159 -1.18 -27.01 -8.61
C THR A 159 -2.39 -26.60 -7.77
N VAL A 160 -2.83 -25.34 -7.90
CA VAL A 160 -3.90 -24.72 -7.14
C VAL A 160 -5.05 -24.32 -8.07
N ALA A 161 -6.28 -24.43 -7.58
CA ALA A 161 -7.46 -24.04 -8.37
C ALA A 161 -7.41 -22.55 -8.78
N LYS A 162 -7.83 -22.25 -10.01
CA LYS A 162 -7.82 -20.88 -10.57
C LYS A 162 -8.56 -19.86 -9.69
N GLU A 163 -9.69 -20.26 -9.09
CA GLU A 163 -10.48 -19.42 -8.19
C GLU A 163 -9.72 -19.04 -6.91
N GLU A 164 -8.83 -19.92 -6.46
CA GLU A 164 -7.97 -19.64 -5.32
C GLU A 164 -6.83 -18.70 -5.70
N LEU A 165 -6.22 -18.90 -6.87
CA LEU A 165 -5.14 -18.04 -7.38
C LEU A 165 -5.58 -16.59 -7.59
N ARG A 166 -6.86 -16.35 -7.93
CA ARG A 166 -7.41 -15.00 -8.07
C ARG A 166 -7.23 -14.12 -6.83
N LYS A 167 -7.15 -14.71 -5.64
CA LYS A 167 -6.92 -13.97 -4.38
C LYS A 167 -5.50 -13.37 -4.29
N PHE A 168 -4.57 -13.90 -5.07
CA PHE A 168 -3.19 -13.43 -5.11
C PHE A 168 -2.94 -12.44 -6.24
N ILE A 169 -3.93 -12.21 -7.14
CA ILE A 169 -3.85 -11.19 -8.19
C ILE A 169 -4.15 -9.83 -7.55
N ALA A 170 -3.14 -8.98 -7.48
CA ALA A 170 -3.27 -7.62 -6.99
C ALA A 170 -3.70 -6.64 -8.10
N LEU A 171 -3.31 -6.93 -9.35
CA LEU A 171 -3.70 -6.18 -10.53
C LEU A 171 -3.80 -7.13 -11.72
N GLU A 172 -4.82 -6.96 -12.56
CA GLU A 172 -4.97 -7.62 -13.86
C GLU A 172 -5.10 -6.54 -14.93
N THR A 173 -4.15 -6.48 -15.87
CA THR A 173 -4.09 -5.45 -16.92
C THR A 173 -3.23 -5.93 -18.09
N ASN A 174 -3.33 -5.25 -19.24
CA ASN A 174 -2.42 -5.41 -20.38
C ASN A 174 -1.63 -4.13 -20.67
N ASP A 175 -1.62 -3.17 -19.76
CA ASP A 175 -0.96 -1.88 -19.94
C ASP A 175 0.09 -1.63 -18.84
N TRP A 176 1.36 -1.51 -19.23
CA TRP A 176 2.47 -1.19 -18.34
C TRP A 176 2.31 0.17 -17.63
N SER A 177 1.49 1.09 -18.19
CA SER A 177 1.19 2.34 -17.47
C SER A 177 0.36 2.11 -16.22
N GLU A 178 -0.60 1.19 -16.27
CA GLU A 178 -1.41 0.83 -15.10
C GLU A 178 -0.58 0.08 -14.05
N ILE A 179 0.37 -0.78 -14.49
CA ILE A 179 1.32 -1.43 -13.57
C ILE A 179 2.15 -0.40 -12.82
N TYR A 180 2.71 0.59 -13.53
CA TYR A 180 3.49 1.66 -12.90
C TYR A 180 2.64 2.46 -11.91
N GLU A 181 1.45 2.91 -12.30
CA GLU A 181 0.55 3.67 -11.41
C GLU A 181 0.15 2.84 -10.18
N PHE A 182 -0.15 1.55 -10.35
CA PHE A 182 -0.46 0.63 -9.25
C PHE A 182 0.71 0.49 -8.27
N LEU A 183 1.92 0.24 -8.77
CA LEU A 183 3.12 0.07 -7.95
C LEU A 183 3.55 1.37 -7.25
N LYS A 184 3.30 2.52 -7.89
CA LYS A 184 3.56 3.85 -7.34
C LYS A 184 2.62 4.19 -6.21
N VAL A 185 1.38 3.77 -6.30
CA VAL A 185 0.35 3.94 -5.28
C VAL A 185 0.47 2.82 -4.26
N LYS A 186 1.44 2.94 -3.33
CA LYS A 186 1.42 2.09 -2.15
C LYS A 186 0.11 2.34 -1.39
N GLU A 187 -0.68 1.31 -1.14
CA GLU A 187 -1.82 1.39 -0.21
C GLU A 187 -1.31 1.93 1.12
N ARG A 188 -1.95 3.00 1.60
CA ARG A 188 -1.60 3.60 2.89
C ARG A 188 -2.43 2.95 3.98
N THR A 189 -2.10 1.69 4.23
CA THR A 189 -2.72 0.87 5.28
C THR A 189 -1.73 0.56 6.39
N GLY A 190 -2.24 0.29 7.57
CA GLY A 190 -1.42 -0.16 8.67
C GLY A 190 -2.25 -0.63 9.84
N SER A 191 -1.62 -1.44 10.70
CA SER A 191 -2.17 -1.97 11.92
C SER A 191 -1.27 -1.62 13.11
N SER A 192 -1.87 -1.44 14.27
CA SER A 192 -1.20 -1.19 15.54
C SER A 192 -1.89 -1.93 16.66
N THR A 193 -1.10 -2.52 17.54
CA THR A 193 -1.55 -3.07 18.81
C THR A 193 -0.82 -2.35 19.94
N ARG A 194 -1.57 -1.76 20.87
CA ARG A 194 -1.03 -1.11 22.06
C ARG A 194 -1.63 -1.74 23.30
N ASN A 195 -0.80 -2.29 24.16
CA ASN A 195 -1.21 -2.89 25.41
C ASN A 195 -0.49 -2.20 26.56
N THR A 196 -1.26 -1.67 27.51
CA THR A 196 -0.81 -1.16 28.80
C THR A 196 -1.41 -2.01 29.91
N ASN A 197 -1.20 -1.62 31.16
CA ASN A 197 -1.92 -2.25 32.28
C ASN A 197 -3.41 -1.81 32.36
N GLU A 198 -3.75 -0.72 31.70
CA GLU A 198 -5.04 -0.02 31.75
C GLU A 198 -5.87 -0.25 30.49
N THR A 199 -5.21 -0.44 29.33
CA THR A 199 -5.87 -0.56 28.03
C THR A 199 -5.27 -1.65 27.16
N LYS A 200 -6.13 -2.29 26.33
CA LYS A 200 -5.74 -3.16 25.22
C LYS A 200 -6.41 -2.60 23.96
N ILE A 201 -5.60 -2.23 22.98
CA ILE A 201 -6.05 -1.50 21.80
C ILE A 201 -5.54 -2.19 20.55
N GLU A 202 -6.44 -2.43 19.61
CA GLU A 202 -6.15 -2.91 18.26
C GLU A 202 -6.75 -1.90 17.26
N ILE A 203 -5.93 -1.39 16.35
CA ILE A 203 -6.34 -0.40 15.35
C ILE A 203 -5.82 -0.80 13.98
N ASP A 204 -6.72 -0.84 12.98
CA ASP A 204 -6.37 -0.89 11.57
C ASP A 204 -6.85 0.39 10.89
N VAL A 205 -6.01 0.95 10.03
CA VAL A 205 -6.29 2.18 9.27
C VAL A 205 -5.98 1.97 7.80
N ASN A 206 -6.91 2.41 6.92
CA ASN A 206 -6.64 2.64 5.51
C ASN A 206 -6.89 4.13 5.19
N LEU A 207 -5.83 4.89 4.86
CA LEU A 207 -5.94 6.31 4.51
C LEU A 207 -6.54 6.54 3.12
N ASP A 208 -6.56 5.51 2.26
CA ASP A 208 -7.16 5.52 0.92
C ASP A 208 -8.51 4.75 0.92
N GLY A 209 -9.19 4.73 2.07
CA GLY A 209 -10.44 4.01 2.29
C GLY A 209 -11.68 4.66 1.69
N THR A 210 -12.83 4.08 2.03
CA THR A 210 -14.15 4.48 1.53
C THR A 210 -15.07 5.05 2.61
N GLY A 211 -14.59 5.16 3.85
CA GLY A 211 -15.34 5.65 5.01
C GLY A 211 -16.06 4.54 5.77
N LYS A 212 -15.57 3.30 5.70
CA LYS A 212 -16.07 2.17 6.49
C LYS A 212 -15.44 2.17 7.88
N SER A 213 -16.24 1.83 8.90
CA SER A 213 -15.73 1.73 10.27
C SER A 213 -16.31 0.53 11.00
N THR A 214 -15.50 -0.01 11.92
CA THR A 214 -15.92 -0.97 12.94
C THR A 214 -15.26 -0.53 14.24
N ILE A 215 -16.02 0.07 15.16
CA ILE A 215 -15.47 0.74 16.32
C ILE A 215 -16.17 0.25 17.58
N ALA A 216 -15.40 -0.16 18.58
CA ALA A 216 -15.87 -0.59 19.88
C ALA A 216 -14.85 -0.19 20.95
N THR A 217 -15.07 0.95 21.61
CA THR A 217 -14.24 1.43 22.72
C THR A 217 -14.90 1.22 24.09
N GLY A 218 -16.17 0.83 24.11
CA GLY A 218 -16.98 0.78 25.31
C GLY A 218 -17.63 2.12 25.69
N ILE A 219 -17.30 3.22 25.01
CA ILE A 219 -17.85 4.56 25.23
C ILE A 219 -18.64 4.95 23.97
N ALA A 220 -19.95 4.72 23.96
CA ALA A 220 -20.78 4.85 22.76
C ALA A 220 -20.69 6.24 22.08
N PHE A 221 -20.53 7.31 22.84
CA PHE A 221 -20.38 8.64 22.26
C PHE A 221 -19.01 8.82 21.60
N PHE A 222 -17.96 8.22 22.17
CA PHE A 222 -16.62 8.22 21.58
C PHE A 222 -16.58 7.39 20.29
N ASP A 223 -17.24 6.21 20.29
CA ASP A 223 -17.39 5.39 19.08
C ASP A 223 -18.04 6.21 17.97
N HIS A 224 -19.11 6.97 18.27
CA HIS A 224 -19.76 7.85 17.31
C HIS A 224 -18.84 8.97 16.80
N MET A 225 -17.98 9.53 17.65
CA MET A 225 -17.02 10.57 17.24
C MET A 225 -15.91 10.00 16.31
N LEU A 226 -15.41 8.80 16.60
CA LEU A 226 -14.44 8.12 15.75
C LEU A 226 -15.06 7.72 14.39
N ASP A 227 -16.35 7.33 14.37
CA ASP A 227 -17.08 7.07 13.11
C ASP A 227 -17.18 8.34 12.24
N GLN A 228 -17.29 9.55 12.83
CA GLN A 228 -17.20 10.80 12.06
C GLN A 228 -15.86 10.95 11.33
N ILE A 229 -14.75 10.52 11.98
CA ILE A 229 -13.42 10.55 11.36
C ILE A 229 -13.39 9.63 10.15
N ALA A 230 -13.86 8.39 10.28
CA ALA A 230 -13.89 7.43 9.17
C ALA A 230 -14.74 7.97 8.01
N ARG A 231 -16.00 8.27 8.29
CA ARG A 231 -16.97 8.62 7.24
C ARG A 231 -16.63 9.91 6.51
N HIS A 232 -16.35 10.98 7.25
CA HIS A 232 -16.07 12.29 6.64
C HIS A 232 -14.64 12.42 6.13
N GLY A 233 -13.70 11.68 6.73
CA GLY A 233 -12.32 11.54 6.27
C GLY A 233 -12.18 10.64 5.03
N GLN A 234 -13.19 9.80 4.74
CA GLN A 234 -13.11 8.70 3.76
C GLN A 234 -11.91 7.77 4.05
N LEU A 235 -11.72 7.48 5.34
CA LEU A 235 -10.74 6.53 5.85
C LEU A 235 -11.48 5.26 6.23
N ASP A 236 -10.87 4.09 6.10
CA ASP A 236 -11.43 2.90 6.73
C ASP A 236 -10.74 2.71 8.09
N LEU A 237 -11.55 2.55 9.15
CA LEU A 237 -11.09 2.41 10.52
C LEU A 237 -11.68 1.16 11.17
N ASN A 238 -10.82 0.30 11.71
CA ASN A 238 -11.23 -0.74 12.66
C ASN A 238 -10.55 -0.46 14.00
N ILE A 239 -11.32 -0.25 15.06
CA ILE A 239 -10.80 0.12 16.38
C ILE A 239 -11.49 -0.74 17.43
N GLN A 240 -10.73 -1.55 18.14
CA GLN A 240 -11.18 -2.38 19.25
C GLN A 240 -10.39 -2.00 20.50
N VAL A 241 -11.11 -1.62 21.55
CA VAL A 241 -10.49 -1.19 22.81
C VAL A 241 -11.14 -1.91 23.99
N GLN A 242 -10.31 -2.40 24.90
CA GLN A 242 -10.70 -2.86 26.22
C GLN A 242 -9.94 -2.00 27.24
N GLY A 243 -10.61 -1.02 27.82
CA GLY A 243 -10.06 -0.14 28.85
C GLY A 243 -10.67 -0.42 30.22
N ASP A 244 -10.09 0.16 31.24
CA ASP A 244 -10.48 0.08 32.66
C ASP A 244 -11.61 1.08 33.01
N LEU A 245 -12.71 1.02 32.23
CA LEU A 245 -13.86 1.94 32.33
C LEU A 245 -14.55 1.96 33.69
N GLU A 246 -14.27 1.00 34.55
CA GLU A 246 -14.67 1.01 35.97
C GLU A 246 -13.90 2.05 36.80
N VAL A 247 -12.74 2.50 36.31
CA VAL A 247 -11.96 3.60 36.90
C VAL A 247 -12.49 4.92 36.36
N ASP A 248 -12.25 5.16 35.07
CA ASP A 248 -12.85 6.24 34.29
C ASP A 248 -12.62 6.00 32.78
N GLU A 249 -13.01 6.96 31.92
CA GLU A 249 -12.83 6.89 30.47
C GLU A 249 -11.49 7.49 29.99
N HIS A 250 -10.71 8.10 30.85
CA HIS A 250 -9.51 8.88 30.51
C HIS A 250 -8.48 8.04 29.75
N HIS A 251 -8.04 6.92 30.33
CA HIS A 251 -7.05 6.04 29.73
C HIS A 251 -7.52 5.49 28.36
N THR A 252 -8.80 5.10 28.26
CA THR A 252 -9.40 4.60 27.02
C THR A 252 -9.32 5.64 25.91
N ILE A 253 -9.63 6.91 26.18
CA ILE A 253 -9.67 7.98 25.18
C ILE A 253 -8.26 8.40 24.77
N GLU A 254 -7.38 8.66 25.74
CA GLU A 254 -6.01 9.13 25.48
C GLU A 254 -5.18 8.06 24.75
N ASP A 255 -5.15 6.84 25.26
CA ASP A 255 -4.38 5.74 24.65
C ASP A 255 -4.87 5.40 23.24
N THR A 256 -6.18 5.45 23.00
CA THR A 256 -6.73 5.29 21.63
C THR A 256 -6.25 6.41 20.71
N ALA A 257 -6.26 7.65 21.18
CA ALA A 257 -5.82 8.80 20.39
C ALA A 257 -4.31 8.74 20.08
N ILE A 258 -3.49 8.36 21.05
CA ILE A 258 -2.04 8.15 20.87
C ILE A 258 -1.80 7.06 19.82
N ALA A 259 -2.42 5.88 19.99
CA ALA A 259 -2.24 4.74 19.09
C ALA A 259 -2.68 5.09 17.65
N LEU A 260 -3.81 5.77 17.50
CA LEU A 260 -4.30 6.24 16.20
C LEU A 260 -3.32 7.26 15.58
N GLY A 261 -2.84 8.23 16.35
CA GLY A 261 -1.88 9.24 15.88
C GLY A 261 -0.54 8.62 15.46
N GLU A 262 0.02 7.72 16.27
CA GLU A 262 1.26 6.99 15.94
C GLU A 262 1.11 6.17 14.66
N LEU A 263 -0.04 5.52 14.49
CA LEU A 263 -0.34 4.76 13.27
C LEU A 263 -0.45 5.66 12.04
N PHE A 264 -1.08 6.84 12.15
CA PHE A 264 -1.07 7.85 11.08
C PHE A 264 0.36 8.27 10.72
N SER A 265 1.19 8.57 11.70
CA SER A 265 2.60 8.93 11.48
C SER A 265 3.37 7.82 10.75
N LYS A 266 3.15 6.56 11.13
CA LYS A 266 3.77 5.38 10.53
C LYS A 266 3.33 5.19 9.07
N ILE A 267 2.02 5.30 8.79
CA ILE A 267 1.45 5.10 7.45
C ILE A 267 1.86 6.23 6.49
N LEU A 268 1.89 7.48 6.97
CA LEU A 268 2.34 8.63 6.17
C LEU A 268 3.82 8.56 5.81
N GLY A 269 4.62 7.86 6.60
CA GLY A 269 6.02 7.54 6.32
C GLY A 269 6.84 8.79 5.94
N ASN A 270 7.42 8.78 4.75
CA ASN A 270 8.25 9.87 4.22
C ASN A 270 7.45 11.10 3.76
N LYS A 271 6.10 11.02 3.78
CA LYS A 271 5.17 12.12 3.44
C LYS A 271 5.33 12.67 2.01
N LEU A 272 5.88 11.88 1.09
CA LEU A 272 6.00 12.27 -0.31
C LEU A 272 4.62 12.39 -0.97
N GLY A 273 4.44 13.44 -1.73
CA GLY A 273 3.25 13.70 -2.54
C GLY A 273 1.99 14.07 -1.76
N ILE A 274 2.02 14.17 -0.41
CA ILE A 274 0.83 14.61 0.34
C ILE A 274 0.63 16.13 0.23
N GLU A 275 -0.62 16.58 0.36
CA GLU A 275 -0.96 18.01 0.45
C GLU A 275 -0.46 18.65 1.75
N ARG A 276 -0.25 17.86 2.80
CA ARG A 276 0.24 18.24 4.12
C ARG A 276 -0.74 19.05 4.98
N TYR A 277 -1.55 19.94 4.38
CA TYR A 277 -2.43 20.88 5.07
C TYR A 277 -3.91 20.61 4.77
N GLY A 278 -4.80 21.03 5.70
CA GLY A 278 -6.24 20.98 5.51
C GLY A 278 -7.01 21.77 6.57
N PHE A 279 -8.28 22.15 6.29
CA PHE A 279 -9.16 23.01 7.12
C PHE A 279 -10.66 22.93 6.74
N CYS A 280 -11.59 23.36 7.29
CA CYS A 280 -12.66 23.90 8.10
C CYS A 280 -14.15 23.80 7.62
N LEU A 281 -15.20 23.73 8.52
CA LEU A 281 -16.65 23.58 8.22
C LEU A 281 -17.65 24.16 9.24
N PRO A 282 -18.90 24.59 8.83
CA PRO A 282 -20.06 24.85 9.69
C PRO A 282 -20.91 23.60 9.95
N MET A 283 -21.64 23.55 11.05
CA MET A 283 -22.68 22.58 11.36
C MET A 283 -23.81 23.23 12.19
N ASP A 284 -24.99 23.37 11.59
CA ASP A 284 -26.16 24.02 12.17
C ASP A 284 -25.83 25.37 12.86
N ASP A 285 -26.01 25.46 14.18
CA ASP A 285 -25.69 26.64 15.01
C ASP A 285 -24.20 26.79 15.32
N CYS A 286 -23.35 25.83 14.91
CA CYS A 286 -21.96 25.77 15.25
C CYS A 286 -21.04 26.01 14.05
N LEU A 287 -19.91 26.63 14.30
CA LEU A 287 -18.81 26.77 13.36
C LEU A 287 -17.56 26.17 13.98
N ALA A 288 -16.99 25.15 13.34
CA ALA A 288 -15.70 24.61 13.71
C ALA A 288 -14.66 24.90 12.62
N GLN A 289 -13.52 25.41 13.04
CA GLN A 289 -12.34 25.64 12.22
C GLN A 289 -11.24 24.70 12.71
N VAL A 290 -10.79 23.82 11.83
CA VAL A 290 -9.72 22.87 12.14
C VAL A 290 -8.65 22.97 11.07
N ALA A 291 -7.45 23.40 11.45
CA ALA A 291 -6.29 23.44 10.57
C ALA A 291 -5.27 22.41 11.05
N ILE A 292 -4.77 21.58 10.13
CA ILE A 292 -3.78 20.54 10.40
C ILE A 292 -2.54 20.75 9.55
N ASP A 293 -1.36 20.42 10.10
CA ASP A 293 -0.08 20.34 9.40
C ASP A 293 0.69 19.10 9.84
N PHE A 294 0.87 18.11 8.96
CA PHE A 294 1.70 16.93 9.20
C PHE A 294 3.21 17.25 9.07
N GLY A 295 3.63 18.35 9.69
CA GLY A 295 4.99 18.87 9.62
C GLY A 295 6.06 18.12 10.41
N GLY A 296 5.69 17.10 11.19
CA GLY A 296 6.62 16.31 12.02
C GLY A 296 6.83 16.83 13.44
N ARG A 297 6.25 17.97 13.80
CA ARG A 297 6.29 18.55 15.15
C ARG A 297 4.89 18.63 15.72
N ASN A 298 4.71 18.24 16.97
CA ASN A 298 3.43 18.26 17.64
C ASN A 298 3.17 19.64 18.29
N TRP A 299 1.98 20.18 18.04
CA TRP A 299 1.48 21.36 18.73
C TRP A 299 -0.04 21.43 18.61
N LEU A 300 -0.74 21.59 19.73
CA LEU A 300 -2.18 21.81 19.75
C LEU A 300 -2.48 23.27 20.18
N VAL A 301 -3.32 23.96 19.41
CA VAL A 301 -4.03 25.15 19.86
C VAL A 301 -5.50 24.78 19.95
N TRP A 302 -6.09 25.02 21.13
CA TRP A 302 -7.47 24.68 21.42
C TRP A 302 -8.24 25.89 21.87
N GLU A 303 -9.22 26.34 21.08
CA GLU A 303 -10.10 27.48 21.35
C GLU A 303 -11.57 27.02 21.21
N ALA A 304 -12.01 26.14 22.10
CA ALA A 304 -13.37 25.63 22.13
C ALA A 304 -13.82 25.41 23.59
N ASP A 305 -14.70 26.28 24.07
CA ASP A 305 -15.24 26.22 25.41
C ASP A 305 -16.50 25.36 25.46
N PHE A 306 -16.59 24.48 26.45
CA PHE A 306 -17.74 23.65 26.75
C PHE A 306 -18.25 23.99 28.16
N LYS A 307 -19.55 24.24 28.28
CA LYS A 307 -20.19 24.60 29.55
C LYS A 307 -20.81 23.42 30.28
N ARG A 308 -21.14 22.37 29.53
CA ARG A 308 -21.64 21.10 30.11
C ARG A 308 -20.47 20.22 30.51
N GLU A 309 -20.58 19.56 31.64
CA GLU A 309 -19.56 18.59 32.09
C GLU A 309 -19.51 17.37 31.18
N MET A 310 -20.68 16.96 30.63
CA MET A 310 -20.81 15.74 29.85
C MET A 310 -21.58 15.98 28.55
N VAL A 311 -21.18 15.29 27.48
CA VAL A 311 -21.98 15.07 26.29
C VAL A 311 -22.10 13.55 26.08
N GLY A 312 -23.34 13.03 26.11
CA GLY A 312 -23.54 11.59 26.29
C GLY A 312 -22.98 11.11 27.62
N LYS A 313 -22.11 10.13 27.57
CA LYS A 313 -21.31 9.63 28.72
C LYS A 313 -19.84 10.03 28.63
N MET A 314 -19.49 11.02 27.85
CA MET A 314 -18.13 11.47 27.68
C MET A 314 -17.95 12.85 28.31
N PRO A 315 -17.01 13.04 29.26
CA PRO A 315 -16.68 14.34 29.81
C PRO A 315 -16.14 15.29 28.73
N THR A 316 -16.53 16.54 28.80
CA THR A 316 -16.16 17.53 27.76
C THR A 316 -14.69 17.91 27.80
N GLU A 317 -14.03 17.76 28.93
CA GLU A 317 -12.57 17.93 29.06
C GLU A 317 -11.80 16.92 28.22
N MET A 318 -12.32 15.70 28.05
CA MET A 318 -11.70 14.65 27.26
C MET A 318 -11.65 14.96 25.76
N PHE A 319 -12.41 15.93 25.26
CA PHE A 319 -12.31 16.35 23.87
C PHE A 319 -10.94 16.95 23.56
N MET A 320 -10.46 17.85 24.41
CA MET A 320 -9.12 18.41 24.25
C MET A 320 -8.03 17.34 24.41
N HIS A 321 -8.18 16.45 25.40
CA HIS A 321 -7.25 15.35 25.64
C HIS A 321 -7.11 14.43 24.42
N PHE A 322 -8.22 14.07 23.77
CA PHE A 322 -8.19 13.29 22.53
C PHE A 322 -7.33 13.96 21.45
N PHE A 323 -7.60 15.25 21.15
CA PHE A 323 -6.86 15.94 20.08
C PHE A 323 -5.40 16.19 20.47
N LYS A 324 -5.10 16.41 21.76
CA LYS A 324 -3.73 16.54 22.25
C LYS A 324 -2.96 15.22 22.06
N SER A 325 -3.52 14.11 22.48
CA SER A 325 -2.92 12.79 22.39
C SER A 325 -2.74 12.35 20.93
N PHE A 326 -3.74 12.60 20.06
CA PHE A 326 -3.59 12.39 18.62
C PHE A 326 -2.44 13.23 18.02
N THR A 327 -2.37 14.52 18.39
CA THR A 327 -1.33 15.44 17.90
C THR A 327 0.07 14.96 18.27
N ASP A 328 0.23 14.44 19.48
CA ASP A 328 1.51 13.91 19.97
C ASP A 328 1.91 12.63 19.20
N GLY A 329 0.99 11.69 19.00
CA GLY A 329 1.23 10.47 18.27
C GLY A 329 1.49 10.72 16.78
N ALA A 330 0.66 11.51 16.12
CA ALA A 330 0.76 11.83 14.69
C ALA A 330 1.89 12.80 14.35
N LYS A 331 2.53 13.43 15.34
CA LYS A 331 3.55 14.48 15.18
C LYS A 331 3.09 15.56 14.20
N CYS A 332 1.90 16.11 14.47
CA CYS A 332 1.29 17.15 13.65
C CYS A 332 1.00 18.41 14.47
N ASN A 333 0.88 19.54 13.78
CA ASN A 333 0.29 20.74 14.37
C ASN A 333 -1.22 20.71 14.13
N LEU A 334 -2.00 21.04 15.14
CA LEU A 334 -3.45 21.08 15.07
C LEU A 334 -3.96 22.37 15.73
N ASN A 335 -4.77 23.11 15.01
CA ASN A 335 -5.39 24.34 15.48
C ASN A 335 -6.89 24.18 15.39
N ILE A 336 -7.59 24.24 16.53
CA ILE A 336 -9.03 24.02 16.62
C ILE A 336 -9.67 25.25 17.26
N LYS A 337 -10.64 25.82 16.56
CA LYS A 337 -11.52 26.85 17.10
C LYS A 337 -12.97 26.46 16.82
N ALA A 338 -13.84 26.53 17.82
CA ALA A 338 -15.25 26.23 17.64
C ALA A 338 -16.15 27.17 18.45
N GLU A 339 -17.21 27.65 17.81
CA GLU A 339 -18.24 28.52 18.38
C GLU A 339 -19.61 27.88 18.15
N GLY A 340 -20.57 28.13 19.04
CA GLY A 340 -21.93 27.61 18.95
C GLY A 340 -22.52 27.41 20.33
N THR A 341 -23.83 27.16 20.37
CA THR A 341 -24.59 27.04 21.63
C THR A 341 -24.92 25.61 22.04
N ASN A 342 -25.05 24.71 21.06
CA ASN A 342 -25.28 23.30 21.31
C ASN A 342 -23.96 22.55 21.43
N GLU A 343 -23.66 22.05 22.62
CA GLU A 343 -22.39 21.40 22.94
C GLU A 343 -22.17 20.08 22.14
N HIS A 344 -23.27 19.34 21.87
CA HIS A 344 -23.21 18.15 21.02
C HIS A 344 -22.87 18.52 19.56
N HIS A 345 -23.57 19.50 18.97
CA HIS A 345 -23.28 19.99 17.61
C HIS A 345 -21.86 20.54 17.52
N LYS A 346 -21.38 21.25 18.55
CA LYS A 346 -20.05 21.83 18.59
C LYS A 346 -18.96 20.78 18.50
N ILE A 347 -19.01 19.73 19.35
CA ILE A 347 -17.99 18.68 19.29
C ILE A 347 -18.09 17.83 18.02
N GLU A 348 -19.30 17.52 17.56
CA GLU A 348 -19.49 16.81 16.32
C GLU A 348 -18.98 17.62 15.12
N ALA A 349 -19.19 18.95 15.10
CA ALA A 349 -18.63 19.85 14.10
C ALA A 349 -17.10 19.81 14.10
N ILE A 350 -16.46 19.77 15.28
CA ILE A 350 -15.00 19.64 15.42
C ILE A 350 -14.52 18.34 14.81
N PHE A 351 -15.12 17.19 15.15
CA PHE A 351 -14.71 15.89 14.60
C PHE A 351 -14.92 15.79 13.09
N LYS A 352 -16.02 16.32 12.56
CA LYS A 352 -16.27 16.39 11.11
C LYS A 352 -15.26 17.32 10.40
N ALA A 353 -14.96 18.47 10.97
CA ALA A 353 -13.98 19.41 10.42
C ALA A 353 -12.56 18.80 10.47
N PHE A 354 -12.21 18.11 11.56
CA PHE A 354 -10.97 17.37 11.69
C PHE A 354 -10.85 16.26 10.65
N ALA A 355 -11.89 15.47 10.44
CA ALA A 355 -11.94 14.44 9.42
C ALA A 355 -11.71 15.00 8.01
N LYS A 356 -12.35 16.15 7.69
CA LYS A 356 -12.15 16.84 6.41
C LYS A 356 -10.75 17.41 6.28
N ALA A 357 -10.20 17.98 7.35
CA ALA A 357 -8.83 18.48 7.37
C ALA A 357 -7.82 17.34 7.12
N ILE A 358 -8.00 16.19 7.76
CA ILE A 358 -7.21 14.97 7.49
C ILE A 358 -7.32 14.59 6.01
N LYS A 359 -8.55 14.41 5.49
CA LYS A 359 -8.77 14.03 4.09
C LYS A 359 -8.02 14.92 3.11
N MET A 360 -8.06 16.24 3.34
CA MET A 360 -7.33 17.19 2.50
C MET A 360 -5.82 17.04 2.66
N ALA A 361 -5.34 17.00 3.90
CA ALA A 361 -3.91 16.97 4.22
C ALA A 361 -3.22 15.68 3.74
N VAL A 362 -3.89 14.54 3.83
CA VAL A 362 -3.33 13.24 3.42
C VAL A 362 -3.56 12.95 1.93
N LYS A 363 -4.34 13.77 1.22
CA LYS A 363 -4.51 13.61 -0.23
C LYS A 363 -3.15 13.58 -0.90
N ARG A 364 -2.92 12.60 -1.75
CA ARG A 364 -1.64 12.37 -2.42
C ARG A 364 -1.76 12.65 -3.93
N ASP A 365 -0.82 13.45 -4.44
CA ASP A 365 -0.63 13.60 -5.88
C ASP A 365 0.36 12.51 -6.33
N VAL A 366 -0.16 11.47 -6.97
CA VAL A 366 0.63 10.32 -7.44
C VAL A 366 1.51 10.65 -8.64
N GLU A 367 1.16 11.70 -9.40
CA GLU A 367 1.97 12.16 -10.54
C GLU A 367 3.16 13.01 -10.09
N LYS A 368 3.02 13.69 -8.95
CA LYS A 368 4.04 14.59 -8.40
C LYS A 368 4.39 14.19 -6.98
N MET A 369 5.17 13.12 -6.83
CA MET A 369 5.65 12.64 -5.54
C MET A 369 6.72 13.58 -4.95
N ILE A 370 6.34 14.86 -4.74
CA ILE A 370 7.23 15.89 -4.22
C ILE A 370 7.05 16.01 -2.71
N LEU A 371 8.15 16.10 -1.98
CA LEU A 371 8.08 16.41 -0.55
C LEU A 371 7.63 17.86 -0.37
N PRO A 372 6.50 18.13 0.32
CA PRO A 372 5.99 19.49 0.52
C PRO A 372 6.79 20.24 1.60
N SER A 373 8.10 20.39 1.40
CA SER A 373 9.01 21.05 2.32
C SER A 373 10.22 21.62 1.58
N THR A 374 10.47 22.91 1.77
CA THR A 374 11.69 23.56 1.28
C THR A 374 12.95 23.14 2.02
N LYS A 375 12.81 22.47 3.17
CA LYS A 375 13.95 21.97 3.99
C LYS A 375 14.41 20.60 3.55
N GLY A 376 13.73 19.93 2.61
CA GLY A 376 14.07 18.59 2.15
C GLY A 376 13.74 17.46 3.14
N ILE A 377 13.19 17.78 4.30
CA ILE A 377 12.73 16.83 5.34
C ILE A 377 11.44 17.30 5.99
N LEU A 378 10.65 16.36 6.50
CA LEU A 378 9.52 16.55 7.42
C LEU A 378 9.71 15.54 8.57
N SER A 379 10.44 15.95 9.58
CA SER A 379 10.78 15.11 10.75
C SER A 379 9.93 15.45 11.94
#